data_1b30598c20341fb0c7e0972dec5d291e
#
_entry.id   1b30598c20341fb0c7e0972dec5d291e
#
_cell.length_a   1.000
_cell.length_b   1.000
_cell.length_c   1.000
_cell.angle_alpha   90.00
_cell.angle_beta   90.00
_cell.angle_gamma   90.00
#
_symmetry.space_group_name_H-M   'P 1'
#
loop_
_entity.id
_entity.type
_entity.pdbx_description
1 polymer ?
#
loop_
_entity_poly.entity_id
_entity_poly.type
_entity_poly.pdbx_seq_one_letter_code
_entity_poly.pdbx_strand_id
1 'polypeptide(L)'
;MSPDAVLIEGRSCLPELPARPLDKHELRELVDELAERPELWRQHVAFSDGERHYASLHRDEYVDVWLLCWTPENDTGWHDHDVSSGAVRVVAGELEECNPRIGGEHVRVRVGEGASFSFGPDHIHRLVGSAEASVSIHAYSPPLWRLGQYSISDDGVMRRISVSYADELRPLDD
;
A
#
# COMPACT_ATOMS: atom_id res chain seq x y z
N MET A 1 -15.21 8.66 -17.50
CA MET A 1 -16.03 9.01 -16.32
C MET A 1 -15.13 8.83 -15.10
N SER A 2 -14.81 9.91 -14.42
CA SER A 2 -14.06 9.84 -13.17
C SER A 2 -14.92 9.10 -12.13
N PRO A 3 -14.38 8.14 -11.37
CA PRO A 3 -15.08 7.65 -10.20
C PRO A 3 -15.12 8.81 -9.19
N ASP A 4 -16.32 9.26 -8.87
CA ASP A 4 -16.55 10.25 -7.84
C ASP A 4 -15.95 9.73 -6.52
N ALA A 5 -14.92 10.43 -6.05
CA ALA A 5 -14.49 10.31 -4.68
C ALA A 5 -15.69 10.73 -3.81
N VAL A 6 -16.32 9.76 -3.17
CA VAL A 6 -17.32 10.03 -2.14
C VAL A 6 -16.59 10.68 -0.98
N LEU A 7 -16.56 12.00 -0.99
CA LEU A 7 -16.20 12.78 0.18
C LEU A 7 -17.31 12.54 1.21
N ILE A 8 -17.01 11.71 2.20
CA ILE A 8 -17.86 11.60 3.38
C ILE A 8 -17.64 12.90 4.17
N GLU A 9 -18.55 13.85 3.96
CA GLU A 9 -18.67 15.01 4.86
C GLU A 9 -19.10 14.48 6.23
N GLY A 10 -18.20 14.56 7.20
CA GLY A 10 -18.55 14.38 8.58
C GLY A 10 -17.45 13.69 9.40
N ARG A 11 -16.68 14.49 10.10
CA ARG A 11 -15.70 14.18 11.15
C ARG A 11 -14.66 13.14 10.75
N SER A 12 -13.44 13.58 10.58
CA SER A 12 -12.26 12.72 10.58
C SER A 12 -12.35 11.78 11.80
N CYS A 13 -12.64 10.50 11.55
CA CYS A 13 -12.66 9.46 12.59
C CYS A 13 -11.26 8.95 12.89
N LEU A 14 -10.25 9.50 12.23
CA LEU A 14 -8.86 9.19 12.50
C LEU A 14 -8.42 9.83 13.82
N PRO A 15 -7.42 9.24 14.48
CA PRO A 15 -6.76 9.93 15.58
C PRO A 15 -6.24 11.30 15.11
N GLU A 16 -6.18 12.25 16.02
CA GLU A 16 -5.66 13.58 15.72
C GLU A 16 -4.20 13.48 15.27
N LEU A 17 -3.96 13.78 13.99
CA LEU A 17 -2.64 13.71 13.40
C LEU A 17 -1.92 15.06 13.53
N PRO A 18 -0.59 15.07 13.77
CA PRO A 18 0.17 16.31 13.80
C PRO A 18 0.20 16.96 12.40
N ALA A 19 0.22 18.28 12.34
CA ALA A 19 0.32 19.05 11.09
C ALA A 19 1.76 19.08 10.55
N ARG A 20 2.29 17.90 10.24
CA ARG A 20 3.62 17.66 9.67
C ARG A 20 3.69 16.26 9.05
N PRO A 21 4.68 15.96 8.19
CA PRO A 21 4.93 14.59 7.77
C PRO A 21 5.21 13.65 8.95
N LEU A 22 4.76 12.41 8.82
CA LEU A 22 5.02 11.34 9.77
C LEU A 22 6.23 10.50 9.32
N ASP A 23 7.00 9.99 10.27
CA ASP A 23 8.03 9.02 9.98
C ASP A 23 7.44 7.58 9.87
N LYS A 24 8.25 6.62 9.43
CA LYS A 24 7.80 5.24 9.23
C LYS A 24 7.30 4.56 10.50
N HIS A 25 7.80 4.95 11.67
CA HIS A 25 7.37 4.37 12.95
C HIS A 25 6.00 4.92 13.36
N GLU A 26 5.80 6.23 13.21
CA GLU A 26 4.50 6.88 13.42
C GLU A 26 3.44 6.35 12.44
N LEU A 27 3.81 6.10 11.18
CA LEU A 27 2.92 5.49 10.20
C LEU A 27 2.53 4.06 10.58
N ARG A 28 3.46 3.28 11.12
CA ARG A 28 3.17 1.93 11.61
C ARG A 28 2.21 1.95 12.78
N GLU A 29 2.42 2.83 13.75
CA GLU A 29 1.49 3.03 14.86
C GLU A 29 0.09 3.42 14.37
N LEU A 30 0.00 4.28 13.36
CA LEU A 30 -1.26 4.70 12.75
C LEU A 30 -2.01 3.53 12.12
N VAL A 31 -1.37 2.71 11.29
CA VAL A 31 -2.04 1.57 10.65
C VAL A 31 -2.42 0.49 11.67
N ASP A 32 -1.63 0.30 12.72
CA ASP A 32 -1.94 -0.62 13.81
C ASP A 32 -3.16 -0.13 14.61
N GLU A 33 -3.25 1.15 14.94
CA GLU A 33 -4.40 1.74 15.60
C GLU A 33 -5.68 1.66 14.75
N LEU A 34 -5.58 1.96 13.45
CA LEU A 34 -6.72 1.87 12.53
C LEU A 34 -7.22 0.42 12.40
N ALA A 35 -6.32 -0.55 12.40
CA ALA A 35 -6.68 -1.97 12.32
C ALA A 35 -7.59 -2.40 13.47
N GLU A 36 -7.39 -1.86 14.66
CA GLU A 36 -8.19 -2.15 15.87
C GLU A 36 -9.56 -1.43 15.88
N ARG A 37 -9.86 -0.65 14.83
CA ARG A 37 -11.08 0.13 14.69
C ARG A 37 -11.83 -0.23 13.40
N PRO A 38 -12.39 -1.45 13.32
CA PRO A 38 -13.02 -1.96 12.09
C PRO A 38 -14.23 -1.12 11.62
N GLU A 39 -14.83 -0.35 12.49
CA GLU A 39 -15.90 0.60 12.14
C GLU A 39 -15.44 1.69 11.17
N LEU A 40 -14.14 1.94 11.07
CA LEU A 40 -13.57 2.94 10.16
C LEU A 40 -13.31 2.42 8.74
N TRP A 41 -13.19 1.10 8.57
CA TRP A 41 -12.75 0.55 7.27
C TRP A 41 -13.56 -0.66 6.76
N ARG A 42 -14.24 -1.42 7.62
CA ARG A 42 -14.91 -2.67 7.24
C ARG A 42 -15.95 -2.50 6.14
N GLN A 43 -16.68 -1.39 6.12
CA GLN A 43 -17.71 -1.09 5.11
C GLN A 43 -17.13 -0.86 3.71
N HIS A 44 -15.82 -0.62 3.61
CA HIS A 44 -15.12 -0.41 2.34
C HIS A 44 -14.52 -1.68 1.76
N VAL A 45 -14.60 -2.80 2.47
CA VAL A 45 -14.08 -4.09 2.00
C VAL A 45 -14.94 -4.61 0.86
N ALA A 46 -14.32 -4.83 -0.29
CA ALA A 46 -14.95 -5.43 -1.46
C ALA A 46 -13.89 -6.15 -2.30
N PHE A 47 -14.31 -7.16 -3.03
CA PHE A 47 -13.45 -7.90 -3.95
C PHE A 47 -14.09 -7.90 -5.33
N SER A 48 -13.28 -7.71 -6.36
CA SER A 48 -13.70 -7.77 -7.75
C SER A 48 -12.77 -8.68 -8.55
N ASP A 49 -13.31 -9.31 -9.59
CA ASP A 49 -12.51 -10.13 -10.49
C ASP A 49 -11.54 -9.26 -11.30
N GLY A 50 -10.26 -9.61 -11.23
CA GLY A 50 -9.19 -9.03 -12.02
C GLY A 50 -8.51 -7.81 -11.41
N GLU A 51 -9.22 -6.78 -11.02
CA GLU A 51 -8.62 -5.56 -10.47
C GLU A 51 -8.62 -5.56 -8.93
N ARG A 52 -7.53 -5.07 -8.35
CA ARG A 52 -7.43 -4.87 -6.91
C ARG A 52 -8.38 -3.75 -6.47
N HIS A 53 -9.31 -4.08 -5.57
CA HIS A 53 -10.19 -3.07 -4.98
C HIS A 53 -9.44 -2.22 -3.95
N TYR A 54 -9.70 -0.93 -3.94
CA TYR A 54 -9.11 0.01 -3.00
C TYR A 54 -10.11 1.09 -2.59
N ALA A 55 -9.91 1.64 -1.39
CA ALA A 55 -10.67 2.78 -0.88
C ALA A 55 -9.75 3.74 -0.13
N SER A 56 -9.91 5.04 -0.35
CA SER A 56 -9.23 6.06 0.44
C SER A 56 -9.93 6.19 1.79
N LEU A 57 -9.17 6.02 2.87
CA LEU A 57 -9.67 6.22 4.24
C LEU A 57 -9.38 7.63 4.74
N HIS A 58 -8.28 8.23 4.29
CA HIS A 58 -7.88 9.58 4.65
C HIS A 58 -6.88 10.12 3.65
N ARG A 59 -6.96 11.42 3.36
CA ARG A 59 -5.92 12.15 2.64
C ARG A 59 -5.93 13.60 3.07
N ASP A 60 -4.80 14.07 3.56
CA ASP A 60 -4.55 15.49 3.85
C ASP A 60 -3.20 15.92 3.26
N GLU A 61 -2.69 17.08 3.68
CA GLU A 61 -1.42 17.63 3.20
C GLU A 61 -0.20 16.75 3.60
N TYR A 62 -0.32 15.94 4.65
CA TYR A 62 0.80 15.24 5.26
C TYR A 62 0.72 13.72 5.18
N VAL A 63 -0.48 13.15 5.14
CA VAL A 63 -0.71 11.70 5.24
C VAL A 63 -1.78 11.23 4.27
N ASP A 64 -1.54 10.07 3.72
CA ASP A 64 -2.45 9.34 2.82
C ASP A 64 -2.69 7.94 3.38
N VAL A 65 -3.95 7.53 3.53
CA VAL A 65 -4.30 6.22 4.08
C VAL A 65 -5.28 5.51 3.16
N TRP A 66 -4.96 4.25 2.82
CA TRP A 66 -5.71 3.41 1.89
C TRP A 66 -6.07 2.07 2.51
N LEU A 67 -7.25 1.58 2.18
CA LEU A 67 -7.64 0.19 2.32
C LEU A 67 -7.46 -0.51 0.97
N LEU A 68 -6.81 -1.67 0.96
CA LEU A 68 -6.61 -2.48 -0.22
C LEU A 68 -7.13 -3.89 0.02
N CYS A 69 -7.87 -4.41 -0.95
CA CYS A 69 -8.42 -5.77 -0.94
C CYS A 69 -7.79 -6.58 -2.06
N TRP A 70 -7.27 -7.74 -1.73
CA TRP A 70 -6.41 -8.55 -2.58
C TRP A 70 -7.02 -9.93 -2.84
N THR A 71 -6.85 -10.39 -4.06
CA THR A 71 -6.96 -11.80 -4.44
C THR A 71 -5.56 -12.35 -4.78
N PRO A 72 -5.39 -13.68 -4.92
CA PRO A 72 -4.09 -14.24 -5.31
C PRO A 72 -3.56 -13.78 -6.67
N GLU A 73 -4.42 -13.20 -7.51
CA GLU A 73 -4.06 -12.66 -8.81
C GLU A 73 -3.48 -11.23 -8.73
N ASN A 74 -3.63 -10.58 -7.58
CA ASN A 74 -3.18 -9.21 -7.41
C ASN A 74 -1.71 -9.15 -7.00
N ASP A 75 -0.96 -8.36 -7.77
CA ASP A 75 0.48 -8.19 -7.70
C ASP A 75 0.81 -6.74 -8.05
N THR A 76 1.57 -6.07 -7.21
CA THR A 76 1.95 -4.67 -7.45
C THR A 76 3.04 -4.51 -8.49
N GLY A 77 3.82 -5.56 -8.77
CA GLY A 77 5.13 -5.40 -9.39
C GLY A 77 6.14 -4.71 -8.47
N TRP A 78 7.38 -4.62 -8.94
CA TRP A 78 8.45 -3.94 -8.21
C TRP A 78 8.27 -2.43 -8.23
N HIS A 79 8.24 -1.79 -7.07
CA HIS A 79 8.04 -0.34 -6.97
C HIS A 79 8.71 0.27 -5.74
N ASP A 80 8.94 1.58 -5.82
CA ASP A 80 9.22 2.45 -4.68
C ASP A 80 8.10 3.50 -4.53
N HIS A 81 8.12 4.26 -3.46
CA HIS A 81 7.12 5.26 -3.15
C HIS A 81 7.64 6.70 -3.29
N ASP A 82 8.69 6.86 -4.11
CA ASP A 82 9.38 8.13 -4.35
C ASP A 82 9.85 8.77 -3.03
N VAL A 83 9.30 9.90 -2.64
CA VAL A 83 9.69 10.60 -1.40
C VAL A 83 8.92 10.13 -0.15
N SER A 84 7.93 9.26 -0.30
CA SER A 84 7.07 8.84 0.80
C SER A 84 7.67 7.68 1.59
N SER A 85 7.62 7.80 2.91
CA SER A 85 7.68 6.65 3.81
C SER A 85 6.33 5.95 3.83
N GLY A 86 6.30 4.68 4.21
CA GLY A 86 5.06 3.91 4.25
C GLY A 86 4.99 2.91 5.39
N ALA A 87 3.78 2.46 5.68
CA ALA A 87 3.50 1.35 6.57
C ALA A 87 2.31 0.54 6.06
N VAL A 88 2.33 -0.75 6.34
CA VAL A 88 1.28 -1.69 5.95
C VAL A 88 0.89 -2.55 7.15
N ARG A 89 -0.42 -2.70 7.38
CA ARG A 89 -0.99 -3.65 8.34
C ARG A 89 -1.94 -4.60 7.61
N VAL A 90 -1.72 -5.89 7.74
CA VAL A 90 -2.67 -6.90 7.25
C VAL A 90 -3.76 -7.11 8.29
N VAL A 91 -5.01 -6.85 7.91
CA VAL A 91 -6.18 -6.97 8.79
C VAL A 91 -6.98 -8.25 8.54
N ALA A 92 -6.78 -8.88 7.40
CA ALA A 92 -7.33 -10.21 7.06
C ALA A 92 -6.49 -10.88 5.99
N GLY A 93 -6.39 -12.20 6.03
CA GLY A 93 -5.65 -12.99 5.05
C GLY A 93 -4.15 -12.89 5.19
N GLU A 94 -3.43 -12.91 4.07
CA GLU A 94 -1.97 -12.90 4.03
C GLU A 94 -1.47 -12.25 2.74
N LEU A 95 -0.42 -11.46 2.86
CA LEU A 95 0.36 -10.94 1.74
C LEU A 95 1.76 -11.54 1.75
N GLU A 96 2.39 -11.60 0.59
CA GLU A 96 3.82 -11.84 0.46
C GLU A 96 4.52 -10.55 0.08
N GLU A 97 5.46 -10.08 0.89
CA GLU A 97 6.36 -9.00 0.56
C GLU A 97 7.65 -9.57 -0.02
N CYS A 98 7.99 -9.13 -1.22
CA CYS A 98 9.25 -9.45 -1.88
C CYS A 98 10.17 -8.23 -1.85
N ASN A 99 11.43 -8.46 -1.48
CA ASN A 99 12.48 -7.44 -1.48
C ASN A 99 13.57 -7.84 -2.45
N PRO A 100 14.00 -6.95 -3.38
CA PRO A 100 14.97 -7.31 -4.40
C PRO A 100 16.37 -7.47 -3.80
N ARG A 101 17.13 -8.43 -4.35
CA ARG A 101 18.56 -8.57 -4.09
C ARG A 101 19.32 -8.54 -5.41
N ILE A 102 20.41 -7.79 -5.43
CA ILE A 102 21.33 -7.77 -6.56
C ILE A 102 22.21 -9.02 -6.47
N GLY A 103 22.21 -9.81 -7.54
CA GLY A 103 23.07 -10.99 -7.66
C GLY A 103 22.64 -12.22 -6.87
N GLY A 104 21.37 -12.29 -6.45
CA GLY A 104 20.82 -13.42 -5.70
C GLY A 104 19.30 -13.54 -5.79
N GLU A 105 18.75 -14.56 -5.14
CA GLU A 105 17.31 -14.68 -5.03
C GLU A 105 16.71 -13.58 -4.18
N HIS A 106 15.54 -13.08 -4.59
CA HIS A 106 14.80 -12.08 -3.83
C HIS A 106 14.35 -12.64 -2.46
N VAL A 107 14.36 -11.79 -1.46
CA VAL A 107 13.82 -12.15 -0.13
C VAL A 107 12.31 -12.07 -0.17
N ARG A 108 11.64 -13.12 0.31
CA ARG A 108 10.19 -13.19 0.43
C ARG A 108 9.82 -13.33 1.89
N VAL A 109 8.88 -12.50 2.33
CA VAL A 109 8.37 -12.52 3.70
C VAL A 109 6.85 -12.61 3.65
N ARG A 110 6.30 -13.59 4.33
CA ARG A 110 4.85 -13.69 4.52
C ARG A 110 4.42 -12.76 5.63
N VAL A 111 3.40 -11.96 5.34
CA VAL A 111 2.80 -10.99 6.28
C VAL A 111 1.35 -11.41 6.47
N GLY A 112 1.10 -12.12 7.56
CA GLY A 112 -0.23 -12.62 7.90
C GLY A 112 -1.07 -11.62 8.65
N GLU A 113 -2.32 -11.98 8.91
CA GLU A 113 -3.27 -11.21 9.71
C GLU A 113 -2.67 -10.80 11.05
N GLY A 114 -2.79 -9.53 11.40
CA GLY A 114 -2.25 -8.96 12.62
C GLY A 114 -0.81 -8.46 12.52
N ALA A 115 -0.09 -8.78 11.45
CA ALA A 115 1.27 -8.30 11.24
C ALA A 115 1.30 -6.96 10.51
N SER A 116 2.31 -6.15 10.82
CA SER A 116 2.58 -4.87 10.17
C SER A 116 4.07 -4.68 9.91
N PHE A 117 4.40 -3.88 8.94
CA PHE A 117 5.75 -3.44 8.63
C PHE A 117 5.77 -1.99 8.15
N SER A 118 6.92 -1.35 8.20
CA SER A 118 7.11 0.01 7.73
C SER A 118 8.44 0.19 7.03
N PHE A 119 8.54 1.21 6.20
CA PHE A 119 9.70 1.46 5.37
C PHE A 119 9.90 2.95 5.07
N GLY A 120 11.14 3.31 4.77
CA GLY A 120 11.52 4.64 4.33
C GLY A 120 11.37 4.84 2.81
N PRO A 121 11.69 6.06 2.30
CA PRO A 121 11.50 6.42 0.89
C PRO A 121 12.33 5.61 -0.11
N ASP A 122 13.44 5.04 0.33
CA ASP A 122 14.38 4.26 -0.48
C ASP A 122 14.01 2.76 -0.60
N HIS A 123 12.88 2.37 -0.04
CA HIS A 123 12.44 0.98 -0.02
C HIS A 123 11.83 0.57 -1.37
N ILE A 124 12.39 -0.49 -1.95
CA ILE A 124 11.86 -1.12 -3.16
C ILE A 124 11.28 -2.47 -2.75
N HIS A 125 10.02 -2.71 -3.09
CA HIS A 125 9.38 -3.97 -2.83
C HIS A 125 8.32 -4.35 -3.88
N ARG A 126 7.78 -5.54 -3.71
CA ARG A 126 6.65 -6.07 -4.46
C ARG A 126 5.73 -6.75 -3.46
N LEU A 127 4.43 -6.49 -3.55
CA LEU A 127 3.40 -7.14 -2.73
C LEU A 127 2.50 -8.00 -3.60
N VAL A 128 2.21 -9.19 -3.10
CA VAL A 128 1.34 -10.17 -3.77
C VAL A 128 0.33 -10.70 -2.78
N GLY A 129 -0.93 -10.85 -3.20
CA GLY A 129 -1.93 -11.57 -2.42
C GLY A 129 -1.58 -13.06 -2.35
N SER A 130 -1.43 -13.61 -1.15
CA SER A 130 -1.06 -15.03 -0.95
C SER A 130 -2.18 -15.88 -0.36
N ALA A 131 -3.28 -15.27 0.10
CA ALA A 131 -4.50 -15.93 0.49
C ALA A 131 -5.63 -15.67 -0.51
N GLU A 132 -6.68 -16.47 -0.46
CA GLU A 132 -7.85 -16.34 -1.35
C GLU A 132 -8.47 -14.95 -1.31
N ALA A 133 -8.51 -14.33 -0.11
CA ALA A 133 -8.94 -12.97 0.12
C ALA A 133 -8.09 -12.34 1.22
N SER A 134 -7.54 -11.17 0.97
CA SER A 134 -6.74 -10.43 1.95
C SER A 134 -7.13 -8.97 1.96
N VAL A 135 -7.00 -8.34 3.12
CA VAL A 135 -7.27 -6.92 3.34
C VAL A 135 -6.11 -6.30 4.09
N SER A 136 -5.65 -5.15 3.63
CA SER A 136 -4.57 -4.41 4.27
C SER A 136 -4.86 -2.92 4.32
N ILE A 137 -4.31 -2.27 5.35
CA ILE A 137 -4.33 -0.81 5.52
C ILE A 137 -2.93 -0.30 5.25
N HIS A 138 -2.82 0.68 4.36
CA HIS A 138 -1.57 1.32 3.96
C HIS A 138 -1.60 2.79 4.33
N ALA A 139 -0.53 3.29 4.92
CA ALA A 139 -0.36 4.71 5.19
C ALA A 139 0.96 5.21 4.61
N TYR A 140 0.94 6.40 4.03
CA TYR A 140 2.10 7.04 3.40
C TYR A 140 2.23 8.48 3.85
N SER A 141 3.47 8.94 4.02
CA SER A 141 3.76 10.33 4.35
C SER A 141 5.13 10.75 3.78
N PRO A 142 5.22 11.88 3.06
CA PRO A 142 4.10 12.66 2.52
C PRO A 142 3.11 11.82 1.70
N PRO A 143 1.91 12.36 1.34
CA PRO A 143 0.97 11.64 0.49
C PRO A 143 1.60 11.14 -0.79
N LEU A 144 1.14 9.99 -1.29
CA LEU A 144 1.61 9.43 -2.55
C LEU A 144 1.32 10.40 -3.71
N TRP A 145 2.37 10.82 -4.38
CA TRP A 145 2.29 11.65 -5.56
C TRP A 145 2.79 10.93 -6.80
N ARG A 146 3.92 10.25 -6.65
CA ARG A 146 4.58 9.47 -7.68
C ARG A 146 5.13 8.18 -7.09
N LEU A 147 5.34 7.22 -7.96
CA LEU A 147 5.94 5.93 -7.69
C LEU A 147 7.04 5.67 -8.70
N GLY A 148 8.07 4.96 -8.29
CA GLY A 148 8.99 4.33 -9.22
C GLY A 148 8.54 2.90 -9.47
N GLN A 149 8.27 2.54 -10.71
CA GLN A 149 8.07 1.15 -11.11
C GLN A 149 9.32 0.60 -11.75
N TYR A 150 9.66 -0.64 -11.43
CA TYR A 150 10.87 -1.29 -11.88
C TYR A 150 10.55 -2.50 -12.74
N SER A 151 11.25 -2.63 -13.86
CA SER A 151 11.38 -3.86 -14.61
C SER A 151 12.78 -4.43 -14.41
N ILE A 152 12.87 -5.74 -14.24
CA ILE A 152 14.15 -6.45 -14.10
C ILE A 152 14.29 -7.36 -15.33
N SER A 153 15.31 -7.13 -16.13
CA SER A 153 15.60 -7.97 -17.30
C SER A 153 16.32 -9.27 -16.89
N ASP A 154 16.33 -10.27 -17.76
CA ASP A 154 16.95 -11.57 -17.51
C ASP A 154 18.45 -11.48 -17.21
N ASP A 155 19.13 -10.44 -17.70
CA ASP A 155 20.53 -10.13 -17.43
C ASP A 155 20.74 -9.30 -16.15
N GLY A 156 19.68 -9.10 -15.35
CA GLY A 156 19.73 -8.43 -14.05
C GLY A 156 19.75 -6.91 -14.12
N VAL A 157 19.45 -6.32 -15.26
CA VAL A 157 19.34 -4.86 -15.37
C VAL A 157 17.98 -4.40 -14.83
N MET A 158 18.02 -3.51 -13.85
CA MET A 158 16.84 -2.88 -13.26
C MET A 158 16.61 -1.51 -13.91
N ARG A 159 15.42 -1.29 -14.45
CA ARG A 159 15.00 -0.01 -15.03
C ARG A 159 13.85 0.56 -14.23
N ARG A 160 13.94 1.86 -13.91
CA ARG A 160 12.91 2.60 -13.19
C ARG A 160 12.19 3.54 -14.14
N ILE A 161 10.86 3.52 -14.07
CA ILE A 161 10.00 4.55 -14.67
C ILE A 161 9.20 5.23 -13.57
N SER A 162 8.96 6.52 -13.72
CA SER A 162 8.13 7.27 -12.77
C SER A 162 6.69 7.29 -13.26
N VAL A 163 5.76 6.88 -12.40
CA VAL A 163 4.33 6.84 -12.69
C VAL A 163 3.55 7.65 -11.68
N SER A 164 2.31 8.02 -12.00
CA SER A 164 1.44 8.70 -11.04
C SER A 164 0.98 7.73 -9.95
N TYR A 165 0.61 8.25 -8.76
CA TYR A 165 0.10 7.42 -7.67
C TYR A 165 -1.14 6.59 -8.05
N ALA A 166 -1.94 7.07 -9.01
CA ALA A 166 -3.12 6.35 -9.49
C ALA A 166 -2.75 5.02 -10.18
N ASP A 167 -1.53 4.92 -10.70
CA ASP A 167 -1.05 3.73 -11.40
C ASP A 167 -0.56 2.64 -10.43
N GLU A 168 -0.24 2.97 -9.15
CA GLU A 168 0.03 1.96 -8.12
C GLU A 168 -1.16 1.02 -7.93
N LEU A 169 -2.34 1.57 -8.08
CA LEU A 169 -3.59 0.85 -7.86
C LEU A 169 -3.97 -0.02 -9.07
N ARG A 170 -3.27 0.14 -10.19
CA ARG A 170 -3.46 -0.62 -11.43
C ARG A 170 -2.15 -1.34 -11.77
N PRO A 171 -2.19 -2.65 -12.03
CA PRO A 171 -1.03 -3.32 -12.62
C PRO A 171 -0.73 -2.69 -13.99
N LEU A 172 0.55 -2.53 -14.29
CA LEU A 172 0.94 -2.22 -15.67
C LEU A 172 0.62 -3.44 -16.54
N ASP A 173 -0.07 -3.19 -17.64
CA ASP A 173 -0.16 -4.16 -18.73
C ASP A 173 1.26 -4.41 -19.26
N ASP A 174 1.68 -5.67 -19.34
CA ASP A 174 2.95 -6.12 -19.92
C ASP A 174 3.01 -5.77 -21.43
#